data_286d0dda06b5e392c67a2e4b26318af0
#
_entry.id   286d0dda06b5e392c67a2e4b26318af0
#
_cell.length_a   1.000
_cell.length_b   1.000
_cell.length_c   1.000
_cell.angle_alpha   90.00
_cell.angle_beta   90.00
_cell.angle_gamma   90.00
#
_symmetry.space_group_name_H-M   'P 1'
#
loop_
_entity.id
_entity.type
_entity.pdbx_description
1 polymer ?
#
loop_
_entity_poly.entity_id
_entity_poly.type
_entity_poly.pdbx_seq_one_letter_code
_entity_poly.pdbx_strand_id
1 'polypeptide(L)'
;MKGYSTQNVAELLELSPELIREIARAGILEPTRTAGNHYRFDFQDIIVLRTAKELMQAGVRRAEINNALFNLKSKLPSNRP
;
A
#
# COMPACT_ATOMS: atom_id res chain seq x y z
N MET A 1 12.92 -3.22 14.68
CA MET A 1 11.66 -3.40 13.93
C MET A 1 11.77 -2.91 12.52
N LYS A 2 11.47 -3.73 11.58
CA LYS A 2 11.52 -3.35 10.17
C LYS A 2 10.14 -2.94 9.71
N GLY A 3 10.07 -2.03 8.77
CA GLY A 3 8.82 -1.62 8.20
C GLY A 3 8.56 -0.15 8.38
N TYR A 4 7.49 0.30 7.75
CA TYR A 4 7.10 1.71 7.72
C TYR A 4 5.73 1.85 8.33
N SER A 5 5.54 2.89 9.15
CA SER A 5 4.22 3.21 9.68
C SER A 5 3.37 3.86 8.58
N THR A 6 2.06 3.95 8.83
CA THR A 6 1.17 4.67 7.92
C THR A 6 1.65 6.11 7.73
N GLN A 7 2.07 6.75 8.82
CA GLN A 7 2.54 8.13 8.75
C GLN A 7 3.80 8.24 7.90
N ASN A 8 4.74 7.31 8.09
CA ASN A 8 5.98 7.32 7.31
C ASN A 8 5.68 7.18 5.81
N VAL A 9 4.79 6.25 5.46
CA VAL A 9 4.44 6.03 4.07
C VAL A 9 3.72 7.23 3.49
N ALA A 10 2.82 7.84 4.27
CA ALA A 10 2.10 9.01 3.82
C ALA A 10 3.05 10.14 3.46
N GLU A 11 4.06 10.36 4.30
CA GLU A 11 5.04 11.41 4.07
C GLU A 11 5.96 11.06 2.91
N LEU A 12 6.41 9.81 2.84
CA LEU A 12 7.33 9.37 1.81
C LEU A 12 6.71 9.47 0.43
N LEU A 13 5.45 9.07 0.29
CA LEU A 13 4.78 9.00 -0.99
C LEU A 13 3.85 10.18 -1.25
N GLU A 14 3.70 11.08 -0.27
CA GLU A 14 2.80 12.21 -0.38
C GLU A 14 1.37 11.77 -0.65
N LEU A 15 0.94 10.78 0.11
CA LEU A 15 -0.42 10.25 0.06
C LEU A 15 -1.11 10.52 1.39
N SER A 16 -2.44 10.61 1.36
CA SER A 16 -3.16 10.78 2.62
C SER A 16 -3.15 9.46 3.39
N PRO A 17 -3.03 9.52 4.73
CA PRO A 17 -3.09 8.30 5.52
C PRO A 17 -4.40 7.55 5.34
N GLU A 18 -5.48 8.26 5.08
CA GLU A 18 -6.79 7.65 4.88
C GLU A 18 -6.82 6.78 3.64
N LEU A 19 -6.21 7.27 2.55
CA LEU A 19 -6.14 6.47 1.33
C LEU A 19 -5.32 5.20 1.56
N ILE A 20 -4.22 5.32 2.28
CA ILE A 20 -3.38 4.17 2.58
C ILE A 20 -4.18 3.13 3.37
N ARG A 21 -4.94 3.57 4.37
CA ARG A 21 -5.76 2.66 5.16
C ARG A 21 -6.86 2.02 4.34
N GLU A 22 -7.46 2.77 3.42
CA GLU A 22 -8.49 2.22 2.54
C GLU A 22 -7.94 1.10 1.67
N ILE A 23 -6.77 1.32 1.09
CA ILE A 23 -6.15 0.30 0.25
C ILE A 23 -5.81 -0.94 1.07
N ALA A 24 -5.33 -0.74 2.30
CA ALA A 24 -5.04 -1.86 3.18
C ALA A 24 -6.30 -2.64 3.54
N ARG A 25 -7.39 -1.92 3.85
CA ARG A 25 -8.65 -2.57 4.23
C ARG A 25 -9.30 -3.31 3.06
N ALA A 26 -9.01 -2.88 1.84
CA ALA A 26 -9.54 -3.56 0.66
C ALA A 26 -8.85 -4.90 0.39
N GLY A 27 -7.84 -5.25 1.19
CA GLY A 27 -7.15 -6.52 1.04
C GLY A 27 -6.06 -6.51 0.01
N ILE A 28 -5.77 -5.35 -0.57
CA ILE A 28 -4.72 -5.23 -1.58
C ILE A 28 -3.35 -5.34 -0.93
N LEU A 29 -3.20 -4.77 0.27
CA LEU A 29 -1.98 -4.86 1.04
C LEU A 29 -2.16 -5.83 2.20
N GLU A 30 -1.07 -6.39 2.67
CA GLU A 30 -1.10 -7.28 3.82
C GLU A 30 -0.12 -6.81 4.88
N PRO A 31 -0.35 -5.62 5.42
CA PRO A 31 0.57 -5.09 6.43
C PRO A 31 0.46 -5.88 7.72
N THR A 32 1.58 -5.98 8.43
CA THR A 32 1.53 -6.51 9.78
C THR A 32 1.01 -5.42 10.71
N ARG A 33 0.62 -5.82 11.92
CA ARG A 33 0.16 -4.88 12.92
C ARG A 33 1.04 -4.99 14.16
N THR A 34 1.29 -3.84 14.77
CA THR A 34 2.03 -3.79 16.01
C THR A 34 1.10 -4.11 17.17
N ALA A 35 1.68 -4.22 18.38
CA ALA A 35 0.90 -4.45 19.59
C ALA A 35 -0.13 -3.34 19.81
N GLY A 36 0.15 -2.12 19.36
CA GLY A 36 -0.80 -1.02 19.43
C GLY A 36 -1.81 -0.99 18.31
N ASN A 37 -1.88 -2.04 17.52
CA ASN A 37 -2.83 -2.18 16.40
C ASN A 37 -2.58 -1.17 15.28
N HIS A 38 -1.33 -0.77 15.10
CA HIS A 38 -0.93 0.12 14.01
C HIS A 38 -0.35 -0.71 12.88
N TYR A 39 -0.58 -0.25 11.63
CA TYR A 39 -0.05 -0.93 10.46
C TYR A 39 1.47 -0.78 10.37
N ARG A 40 2.09 -1.82 9.84
CA ARG A 40 3.50 -1.78 9.45
C ARG A 40 3.60 -2.30 8.03
N PHE A 41 4.11 -1.48 7.13
CA PHE A 41 4.20 -1.79 5.72
C PHE A 41 5.62 -2.18 5.36
N ASP A 42 5.76 -3.16 4.46
CA ASP A 42 7.08 -3.56 3.99
C ASP A 42 7.38 -2.88 2.65
N PHE A 43 8.52 -3.23 2.07
CA PHE A 43 8.97 -2.60 0.84
C PHE A 43 8.02 -2.89 -0.33
N GLN A 44 7.47 -4.10 -0.37
CA GLN A 44 6.53 -4.44 -1.45
C GLN A 44 5.26 -3.63 -1.34
N ASP A 45 4.79 -3.38 -0.11
CA ASP A 45 3.64 -2.52 0.09
C ASP A 45 3.91 -1.11 -0.43
N ILE A 46 5.13 -0.63 -0.22
CA ILE A 46 5.53 0.70 -0.71
C ILE A 46 5.46 0.74 -2.24
N ILE A 47 5.92 -0.31 -2.91
CA ILE A 47 5.87 -0.38 -4.38
C ILE A 47 4.42 -0.31 -4.86
N VAL A 48 3.53 -1.06 -4.21
CA VAL A 48 2.12 -1.07 -4.59
C VAL A 48 1.51 0.31 -4.39
N LEU A 49 1.79 0.93 -3.25
CA LEU A 49 1.22 2.24 -2.94
C LEU A 49 1.78 3.32 -3.86
N ARG A 50 3.04 3.23 -4.23
CA ARG A 50 3.64 4.18 -5.16
C ARG A 50 2.97 4.06 -6.53
N THR A 51 2.70 2.84 -6.98
CA THR A 51 1.98 2.62 -8.22
C THR A 51 0.60 3.23 -8.16
N ALA A 52 -0.10 3.09 -7.02
CA ALA A 52 -1.41 3.69 -6.84
C ALA A 52 -1.34 5.20 -7.01
N LYS A 53 -0.31 5.84 -6.43
CA LYS A 53 -0.13 7.28 -6.57
C LYS A 53 0.04 7.67 -8.02
N GLU A 54 0.87 6.94 -8.75
CA GLU A 54 1.14 7.25 -10.14
C GLU A 54 -0.12 7.13 -11.00
N LEU A 55 -0.93 6.11 -10.74
CA LEU A 55 -2.17 5.92 -11.46
C LEU A 55 -3.17 7.01 -11.17
N MET A 56 -3.24 7.44 -9.91
CA MET A 56 -4.12 8.54 -9.54
C MET A 56 -3.72 9.83 -10.23
N GLN A 57 -2.42 10.09 -10.32
CA GLN A 57 -1.93 11.29 -11.00
C GLN A 57 -2.20 11.24 -12.50
N ALA A 58 -2.29 10.03 -13.05
CA ALA A 58 -2.62 9.86 -14.47
C ALA A 58 -4.12 9.91 -14.73
N GLY A 59 -4.94 10.10 -13.68
CA GLY A 59 -6.38 10.23 -13.84
C GLY A 59 -7.13 8.92 -13.93
N VAL A 60 -6.50 7.82 -13.54
CA VAL A 60 -7.15 6.51 -13.59
C VAL A 60 -8.20 6.42 -12.48
N ARG A 61 -9.33 5.80 -12.79
CA ARG A 61 -10.42 5.66 -11.83
C ARG A 61 -10.03 4.75 -10.69
N ARG A 62 -10.64 4.99 -9.52
CA ARG A 62 -10.31 4.24 -8.32
C ARG A 62 -10.52 2.74 -8.47
N ALA A 63 -11.63 2.34 -9.10
CA ALA A 63 -11.91 0.92 -9.30
C ALA A 63 -10.85 0.26 -10.17
N GLU A 64 -10.41 0.97 -11.20
CA GLU A 64 -9.38 0.45 -12.08
C GLU A 64 -8.03 0.39 -11.37
N ILE A 65 -7.77 1.36 -10.50
CA ILE A 65 -6.56 1.34 -9.70
C ILE A 65 -6.53 0.11 -8.81
N ASN A 66 -7.64 -0.18 -8.13
CA ASN A 66 -7.69 -1.34 -7.25
C ASN A 66 -7.42 -2.64 -8.02
N ASN A 67 -8.01 -2.78 -9.20
CA ASN A 67 -7.77 -3.96 -10.03
C ASN A 67 -6.32 -4.06 -10.46
N ALA A 68 -5.73 -2.94 -10.86
CA ALA A 68 -4.33 -2.92 -11.28
C ALA A 68 -3.41 -3.29 -10.12
N LEU A 69 -3.73 -2.81 -8.91
CA LEU A 69 -2.91 -3.10 -7.75
C LEU A 69 -2.99 -4.57 -7.35
N PHE A 70 -4.16 -5.17 -7.44
CA PHE A 70 -4.29 -6.61 -7.19
C PHE A 70 -3.44 -7.40 -8.17
N ASN A 71 -3.47 -7.03 -9.45
CA ASN A 71 -2.67 -7.71 -10.46
C ASN A 71 -1.19 -7.53 -10.20
N LEU A 72 -0.77 -6.33 -9.84
CA LEU A 72 0.63 -6.06 -9.53
C LEU A 72 1.08 -6.89 -8.34
N LYS A 73 0.28 -6.93 -7.29
CA LYS A 73 0.65 -7.65 -6.08
C LYS A 73 0.81 -9.14 -6.36
N SER A 74 -0.05 -9.71 -7.19
CA SER A 74 0.02 -11.13 -7.51
C SER A 74 1.28 -11.48 -8.27
N LYS A 75 1.93 -10.50 -8.90
CA LYS A 75 3.14 -10.72 -9.68
C LYS A 75 4.41 -10.44 -8.90
N LEU A 76 4.30 -9.83 -7.72
CA LEU A 76 5.47 -9.56 -6.90
C LEU A 76 5.87 -10.83 -6.14
N PRO A 77 7.17 -11.06 -5.99
CA PRO A 77 7.61 -12.22 -5.20
C PRO A 77 7.23 -12.05 -3.75
N SER A 78 6.93 -13.15 -3.10
CA SER A 78 6.61 -13.13 -1.69
C SER A 78 7.88 -12.91 -0.86
N ASN A 79 7.77 -12.07 0.17
CA ASN A 79 8.85 -11.88 1.13
C ASN A 79 8.83 -12.93 2.23
N ARG A 80 7.81 -13.76 2.25
CA ARG A 80 7.65 -14.72 3.31
C ARG A 80 8.34 -16.04 2.96
N PRO A 81 8.94 -16.65 3.96
CA PRO A 81 9.58 -17.96 3.71
C PRO A 81 8.57 -19.00 3.30
#